data_27b31ce43a16c7318be584905c5a14e7
#
_entry.id   27b31ce43a16c7318be584905c5a14e7
#
_cell.length_a   1.000
_cell.length_b   1.000
_cell.length_c   1.000
_cell.angle_alpha   90.00
_cell.angle_beta   90.00
_cell.angle_gamma   90.00
#
_symmetry.space_group_name_H-M   'P 1'
#
loop_
_entity.id
_entity.type
_entity.pdbx_description
1 polymer ?
#
loop_
_entity_poly.entity_id
_entity_poly.type
_entity_poly.pdbx_seq_one_letter_code
_entity_poly.pdbx_strand_id
1 'polypeptide(L)'
;MSRPLISIVIPVYNVEAYLERCLDSVLAQTYRNLEIILVDDGSTDSSTQIVDRYAHKDSRVVVIHQTNGGLSNARNHGIDVANGKYLTFIDSDDYVATDYVEYLYQLLAKNNFQSKLALCSLKTIFTQTGGFIDAGNGSEQTLSGEKAIEMMCYHDLVDTCAYAKLAKKELYDKVRFPEGKLFEDIATTYKLFDQCETVECGFVAKYFYMIRGNSIVTSGFKPSKLDLLAMTDEMASYVNQKYPSLKAATLRRQVYARFSTLNQMLTVTDYKAERDEILNFLRRNRKAIMSNPRTPKRDKLGYLMLTFGFNFYKLAWSGYLKVKTRKH
;
A
#
# COMPACT_ATOMS: atom_id res chain seq x y z
N MET A 1 -8.25 23.05 -23.57
CA MET A 1 -8.97 21.77 -23.36
C MET A 1 -9.48 21.73 -21.93
N SER A 2 -10.71 21.25 -21.71
CA SER A 2 -11.25 21.06 -20.36
C SER A 2 -10.41 20.00 -19.62
N ARG A 3 -10.17 20.19 -18.33
CA ARG A 3 -9.49 19.19 -17.50
C ARG A 3 -10.33 17.92 -17.43
N PRO A 4 -9.73 16.72 -17.55
CA PRO A 4 -10.49 15.47 -17.54
C PRO A 4 -11.13 15.20 -16.17
N LEU A 5 -12.21 14.42 -16.17
CA LEU A 5 -12.79 13.90 -14.93
C LEU A 5 -11.80 12.92 -14.27
N ILE A 6 -11.63 13.03 -12.96
CA ILE A 6 -10.84 12.12 -12.12
C ILE A 6 -11.76 11.50 -11.08
N SER A 7 -11.76 10.17 -10.98
CA SER A 7 -12.51 9.45 -9.95
C SER A 7 -11.61 9.17 -8.76
N ILE A 8 -12.12 9.49 -7.58
CA ILE A 8 -11.52 9.14 -6.28
C ILE A 8 -12.38 8.05 -5.68
N VAL A 9 -11.82 6.85 -5.51
CA VAL A 9 -12.52 5.72 -4.88
C VAL A 9 -12.09 5.60 -3.42
N ILE A 10 -13.07 5.62 -2.52
CA ILE A 10 -12.87 5.56 -1.07
C ILE A 10 -13.68 4.39 -0.52
N PRO A 11 -13.06 3.24 -0.22
CA PRO A 11 -13.73 2.15 0.47
C PRO A 11 -13.97 2.53 1.94
N VAL A 12 -15.16 2.27 2.44
CA VAL A 12 -15.60 2.64 3.79
C VAL A 12 -16.09 1.39 4.52
N TYR A 13 -15.52 1.09 5.70
CA TYR A 13 -16.02 0.03 6.58
C TYR A 13 -15.63 0.29 8.03
N ASN A 14 -16.60 0.63 8.88
CA ASN A 14 -16.44 0.83 10.33
C ASN A 14 -15.30 1.80 10.67
N VAL A 15 -15.36 3.03 10.17
CA VAL A 15 -14.33 4.09 10.28
C VAL A 15 -14.89 5.44 10.74
N GLU A 16 -16.04 5.46 11.42
CA GLU A 16 -16.76 6.67 11.84
C GLU A 16 -15.85 7.74 12.47
N ALA A 17 -14.84 7.32 13.27
CA ALA A 17 -13.94 8.21 13.98
C ALA A 17 -12.95 8.99 13.07
N TYR A 18 -12.78 8.58 11.82
CA TYR A 18 -11.76 9.12 10.90
C TYR A 18 -12.34 9.66 9.61
N LEU A 19 -13.51 9.16 9.24
CA LEU A 19 -14.12 9.35 7.93
C LEU A 19 -14.35 10.82 7.57
N GLU A 20 -14.83 11.65 8.50
CA GLU A 20 -15.08 13.06 8.22
C GLU A 20 -13.80 13.82 7.84
N ARG A 21 -12.68 13.57 8.55
CA ARG A 21 -11.39 14.17 8.21
C ARG A 21 -10.92 13.75 6.80
N CYS A 22 -11.09 12.49 6.45
CA CYS A 22 -10.79 11.98 5.11
C CYS A 22 -11.60 12.74 4.07
N LEU A 23 -12.93 12.75 4.21
CA LEU A 23 -13.85 13.36 3.25
C LEU A 23 -13.65 14.88 3.14
N ASP A 24 -13.42 15.58 4.24
CA ASP A 24 -13.13 17.02 4.22
C ASP A 24 -11.85 17.31 3.42
N SER A 25 -10.80 16.49 3.55
CA SER A 25 -9.56 16.64 2.79
C SER A 25 -9.76 16.40 1.28
N VAL A 26 -10.69 15.51 0.93
CA VAL A 26 -11.05 15.22 -0.46
C VAL A 26 -11.93 16.31 -1.07
N LEU A 27 -12.90 16.82 -0.35
CA LEU A 27 -13.75 17.92 -0.81
C LEU A 27 -12.97 19.23 -1.00
N ALA A 28 -11.89 19.42 -0.22
CA ALA A 28 -11.02 20.58 -0.27
C ALA A 28 -10.01 20.56 -1.43
N GLN A 29 -9.99 19.51 -2.29
CA GLN A 29 -9.02 19.39 -3.38
C GLN A 29 -9.07 20.61 -4.33
N THR A 30 -7.89 21.10 -4.73
CA THR A 30 -7.75 22.20 -5.69
C THR A 30 -8.15 21.80 -7.11
N TYR A 31 -7.95 20.54 -7.48
CA TYR A 31 -8.50 19.97 -8.71
C TYR A 31 -10.02 19.83 -8.57
N ARG A 32 -10.81 20.45 -9.45
CA ARG A 32 -12.27 20.60 -9.25
C ARG A 32 -13.12 19.56 -10.00
N ASN A 33 -12.66 19.07 -11.17
CA ASN A 33 -13.42 18.13 -11.98
C ASN A 33 -13.26 16.69 -11.45
N LEU A 34 -13.90 16.43 -10.32
CA LEU A 34 -13.81 15.20 -9.54
C LEU A 34 -15.15 14.47 -9.49
N GLU A 35 -15.09 13.16 -9.47
CA GLU A 35 -16.12 12.23 -9.03
C GLU A 35 -15.58 11.51 -7.79
N ILE A 36 -16.32 11.54 -6.70
CA ILE A 36 -15.91 10.98 -5.40
C ILE A 36 -16.84 9.81 -5.09
N ILE A 37 -16.31 8.60 -5.22
CA ILE A 37 -17.07 7.35 -5.09
C ILE A 37 -16.79 6.77 -3.71
N LEU A 38 -17.80 6.84 -2.83
CA LEU A 38 -17.76 6.24 -1.50
C LEU A 38 -18.41 4.87 -1.56
N VAL A 39 -17.65 3.81 -1.30
CA VAL A 39 -18.19 2.44 -1.29
C VAL A 39 -18.30 1.98 0.16
N ASP A 40 -19.49 2.09 0.73
CA ASP A 40 -19.79 1.59 2.07
C ASP A 40 -20.00 0.08 2.01
N ASP A 41 -18.98 -0.63 2.50
CA ASP A 41 -18.89 -2.09 2.48
C ASP A 41 -19.63 -2.73 3.67
N GLY A 42 -20.87 -2.28 3.90
CA GLY A 42 -21.76 -2.83 4.94
C GLY A 42 -21.33 -2.41 6.36
N SER A 43 -21.01 -1.12 6.57
CA SER A 43 -20.66 -0.59 7.88
C SER A 43 -21.80 -0.79 8.89
N THR A 44 -21.43 -1.05 10.14
CA THR A 44 -22.35 -1.23 11.28
C THR A 44 -22.25 -0.12 12.33
N ASP A 45 -21.32 0.79 12.15
CA ASP A 45 -21.16 2.03 12.93
C ASP A 45 -21.84 3.22 12.22
N SER A 46 -21.55 4.46 12.62
CA SER A 46 -22.12 5.67 12.01
C SER A 46 -21.53 6.02 10.64
N SER A 47 -20.64 5.19 10.07
CA SER A 47 -19.99 5.49 8.77
C SER A 47 -21.02 5.65 7.65
N THR A 48 -22.07 4.79 7.62
CA THR A 48 -23.16 4.87 6.63
C THR A 48 -23.86 6.23 6.67
N GLN A 49 -24.24 6.73 7.86
CA GLN A 49 -24.87 8.04 7.99
C GLN A 49 -23.94 9.19 7.60
N ILE A 50 -22.64 9.02 7.83
CA ILE A 50 -21.64 10.04 7.43
C ILE A 50 -21.56 10.12 5.91
N VAL A 51 -21.40 8.99 5.19
CA VAL A 51 -21.31 9.01 3.72
C VAL A 51 -22.56 9.60 3.08
N ASP A 52 -23.76 9.28 3.57
CA ASP A 52 -25.02 9.84 3.08
C ASP A 52 -25.09 11.34 3.28
N ARG A 53 -24.69 11.84 4.45
CA ARG A 53 -24.63 13.27 4.73
C ARG A 53 -23.70 14.01 3.76
N TYR A 54 -22.54 13.43 3.43
CA TYR A 54 -21.60 14.03 2.49
C TYR A 54 -22.11 13.99 1.04
N ALA A 55 -22.85 12.97 0.63
CA ALA A 55 -23.52 12.94 -0.67
C ALA A 55 -24.58 14.04 -0.83
N HIS A 56 -25.31 14.35 0.25
CA HIS A 56 -26.25 15.47 0.24
C HIS A 56 -25.55 16.84 0.24
N LYS A 57 -24.33 16.93 0.77
CA LYS A 57 -23.55 18.19 0.88
C LYS A 57 -22.85 18.58 -0.42
N ASP A 58 -22.40 17.60 -1.23
CA ASP A 58 -21.59 17.86 -2.42
C ASP A 58 -22.01 16.92 -3.57
N SER A 59 -22.47 17.51 -4.67
CA SER A 59 -22.97 16.78 -5.83
C SER A 59 -21.92 15.93 -6.58
N ARG A 60 -20.63 16.08 -6.25
CA ARG A 60 -19.55 15.24 -6.80
C ARG A 60 -19.46 13.90 -6.09
N VAL A 61 -20.13 13.74 -4.94
CA VAL A 61 -20.09 12.52 -4.14
C VAL A 61 -21.16 11.55 -4.59
N VAL A 62 -20.75 10.34 -4.89
CA VAL A 62 -21.61 9.18 -5.22
C VAL A 62 -21.41 8.13 -4.14
N VAL A 63 -22.49 7.65 -3.53
CA VAL A 63 -22.43 6.60 -2.51
C VAL A 63 -22.95 5.29 -3.07
N ILE A 64 -22.27 4.22 -2.74
CA ILE A 64 -22.66 2.85 -3.03
C ILE A 64 -22.70 2.11 -1.71
N HIS A 65 -23.87 1.56 -1.34
CA HIS A 65 -24.00 0.66 -0.21
C HIS A 65 -24.01 -0.78 -0.72
N GLN A 66 -23.17 -1.62 -0.11
CA GLN A 66 -23.10 -3.04 -0.45
C GLN A 66 -23.03 -3.91 0.80
N THR A 67 -23.35 -5.19 0.65
CA THR A 67 -23.07 -6.19 1.69
C THR A 67 -21.55 -6.33 1.80
N ASN A 68 -21.02 -6.49 3.02
CA ASN A 68 -19.58 -6.58 3.25
C ASN A 68 -18.95 -7.69 2.38
N GLY A 69 -18.08 -7.26 1.46
CA GLY A 69 -17.30 -8.10 0.56
C GLY A 69 -15.80 -7.96 0.79
N GLY A 70 -15.38 -7.06 1.69
CA GLY A 70 -14.00 -6.75 2.01
C GLY A 70 -13.38 -5.68 1.10
N LEU A 71 -12.21 -5.19 1.51
CA LEU A 71 -11.52 -4.05 0.90
C LEU A 71 -11.31 -4.18 -0.62
N SER A 72 -10.87 -5.35 -1.09
CA SER A 72 -10.67 -5.63 -2.52
C SER A 72 -11.97 -5.53 -3.31
N ASN A 73 -13.07 -6.09 -2.79
CA ASN A 73 -14.37 -6.04 -3.43
C ASN A 73 -14.88 -4.59 -3.50
N ALA A 74 -14.78 -3.83 -2.42
CA ALA A 74 -15.18 -2.42 -2.40
C ALA A 74 -14.37 -1.58 -3.40
N ARG A 75 -13.03 -1.78 -3.50
CA ARG A 75 -12.22 -1.09 -4.51
C ARG A 75 -12.59 -1.51 -5.93
N ASN A 76 -12.82 -2.80 -6.19
CA ASN A 76 -13.23 -3.30 -7.51
C ASN A 76 -14.58 -2.71 -7.93
N HIS A 77 -15.56 -2.65 -7.02
CA HIS A 77 -16.85 -2.03 -7.31
C HIS A 77 -16.69 -0.53 -7.63
N GLY A 78 -15.85 0.17 -6.85
CA GLY A 78 -15.53 1.57 -7.17
C GLY A 78 -14.89 1.76 -8.55
N ILE A 79 -14.01 0.84 -9.00
CA ILE A 79 -13.44 0.85 -10.36
C ILE A 79 -14.54 0.68 -11.41
N ASP A 80 -15.49 -0.24 -11.18
CA ASP A 80 -16.53 -0.57 -12.16
C ASP A 80 -17.47 0.61 -12.44
N VAL A 81 -17.79 1.39 -11.41
CA VAL A 81 -18.71 2.54 -11.55
C VAL A 81 -18.01 3.85 -11.90
N ALA A 82 -16.68 3.93 -11.76
CA ALA A 82 -15.90 5.13 -12.03
C ALA A 82 -16.03 5.58 -13.50
N ASN A 83 -16.30 6.86 -13.74
CA ASN A 83 -16.41 7.45 -15.07
C ASN A 83 -15.19 8.31 -15.45
N GLY A 84 -14.28 8.57 -14.50
CA GLY A 84 -13.11 9.40 -14.70
C GLY A 84 -12.10 8.78 -15.68
N LYS A 85 -11.44 9.63 -16.45
CA LYS A 85 -10.29 9.21 -17.28
C LYS A 85 -9.13 8.66 -16.45
N TYR A 86 -8.97 9.20 -15.26
CA TYR A 86 -7.98 8.78 -14.26
C TYR A 86 -8.69 8.37 -12.98
N LEU A 87 -8.02 7.54 -12.22
CA LEU A 87 -8.51 6.98 -10.96
C LEU A 87 -7.43 7.03 -9.90
N THR A 88 -7.82 7.36 -8.67
CA THR A 88 -7.00 7.27 -7.46
C THR A 88 -7.81 6.66 -6.33
N PHE A 89 -7.13 5.98 -5.39
CA PHE A 89 -7.73 5.47 -4.17
C PHE A 89 -7.29 6.29 -2.97
N ILE A 90 -8.16 6.41 -2.00
CA ILE A 90 -7.86 6.98 -0.68
C ILE A 90 -8.51 6.06 0.36
N ASP A 91 -7.74 5.59 1.32
CA ASP A 91 -8.30 4.80 2.42
C ASP A 91 -9.02 5.73 3.41
N SER A 92 -10.20 5.33 3.86
CA SER A 92 -11.15 6.19 4.59
C SER A 92 -10.69 6.59 6.00
N ASP A 93 -9.62 6.00 6.51
CA ASP A 93 -8.99 6.38 7.78
C ASP A 93 -7.77 7.33 7.61
N ASP A 94 -7.38 7.61 6.38
CA ASP A 94 -6.29 8.51 6.00
C ASP A 94 -6.81 9.90 5.57
N TYR A 95 -5.91 10.79 5.16
CA TYR A 95 -6.25 12.07 4.55
C TYR A 95 -5.16 12.53 3.57
N VAL A 96 -5.47 13.53 2.75
CA VAL A 96 -4.58 14.00 1.69
C VAL A 96 -4.34 15.50 1.76
N ALA A 97 -3.23 15.97 1.18
CA ALA A 97 -2.99 17.40 0.99
C ALA A 97 -4.05 17.99 0.05
N THR A 98 -4.38 19.27 0.22
CA THR A 98 -5.40 19.95 -0.59
C THR A 98 -5.06 19.99 -2.08
N ASP A 99 -3.80 19.82 -2.43
CA ASP A 99 -3.28 19.79 -3.81
C ASP A 99 -2.88 18.37 -4.26
N TYR A 100 -3.30 17.31 -3.55
CA TYR A 100 -2.90 15.92 -3.85
C TYR A 100 -3.23 15.50 -5.28
N VAL A 101 -4.49 15.68 -5.71
CA VAL A 101 -4.90 15.31 -7.07
C VAL A 101 -4.27 16.24 -8.10
N GLU A 102 -4.21 17.54 -7.82
CA GLU A 102 -3.57 18.52 -8.68
C GLU A 102 -2.09 18.19 -8.91
N TYR A 103 -1.37 17.88 -7.86
CA TYR A 103 0.05 17.52 -7.92
C TYR A 103 0.30 16.29 -8.80
N LEU A 104 -0.45 15.21 -8.58
CA LEU A 104 -0.34 13.99 -9.39
C LEU A 104 -0.70 14.24 -10.86
N TYR A 105 -1.73 15.05 -11.11
CA TYR A 105 -2.12 15.44 -12.46
C TYR A 105 -1.04 16.28 -13.15
N GLN A 106 -0.39 17.20 -12.43
CA GLN A 106 0.70 18.01 -12.97
C GLN A 106 1.94 17.17 -13.30
N LEU A 107 2.25 16.14 -12.54
CA LEU A 107 3.31 15.19 -12.90
C LEU A 107 3.05 14.55 -14.27
N LEU A 108 1.82 14.08 -14.53
CA LEU A 108 1.46 13.54 -15.85
C LEU A 108 1.53 14.60 -16.96
N ALA A 109 1.13 15.84 -16.65
CA ALA A 109 1.14 16.95 -17.61
C ALA A 109 2.56 17.34 -18.04
N LYS A 110 3.55 17.26 -17.15
CA LYS A 110 4.99 17.54 -17.46
C LYS A 110 5.52 16.64 -18.58
N ASN A 111 5.03 15.42 -18.68
CA ASN A 111 5.37 14.47 -19.75
C ASN A 111 4.30 14.44 -20.86
N ASN A 112 3.56 15.52 -21.08
CA ASN A 112 2.49 15.59 -22.07
C ASN A 112 1.51 14.40 -22.02
N PHE A 113 1.25 13.85 -20.83
CA PHE A 113 0.39 12.70 -20.59
C PHE A 113 0.80 11.41 -21.34
N GLN A 114 2.08 11.26 -21.68
CA GLN A 114 2.61 10.02 -22.24
C GLN A 114 2.60 8.90 -21.22
N SER A 115 2.94 9.22 -19.97
CA SER A 115 2.82 8.27 -18.86
C SER A 115 1.37 8.01 -18.47
N LYS A 116 1.06 6.77 -18.12
CA LYS A 116 -0.27 6.35 -17.70
C LYS A 116 -0.50 6.42 -16.20
N LEU A 117 0.56 6.60 -15.43
CA LEU A 117 0.53 6.58 -13.97
C LEU A 117 1.51 7.60 -13.41
N ALA A 118 1.05 8.35 -12.38
CA ALA A 118 1.88 9.16 -11.51
C ALA A 118 1.75 8.69 -10.05
N LEU A 119 2.79 8.88 -9.27
CA LEU A 119 2.79 8.60 -7.83
C LEU A 119 3.42 9.73 -7.01
N CYS A 120 3.01 9.82 -5.74
CA CYS A 120 3.62 10.70 -4.75
C CYS A 120 4.10 9.90 -3.53
N SER A 121 4.84 10.57 -2.63
CA SER A 121 5.27 9.97 -1.36
C SER A 121 4.21 10.04 -0.28
N LEU A 122 4.47 9.29 0.79
CA LEU A 122 3.65 9.17 1.98
C LEU A 122 4.28 9.91 3.15
N LYS A 123 3.45 10.46 4.01
CA LYS A 123 3.80 10.85 5.37
C LYS A 123 3.07 9.95 6.35
N THR A 124 3.79 9.07 7.03
CA THR A 124 3.23 8.19 8.04
C THR A 124 3.11 8.93 9.36
N ILE A 125 1.92 8.95 9.95
CA ILE A 125 1.63 9.63 11.21
C ILE A 125 1.25 8.60 12.27
N PHE A 126 1.93 8.64 13.40
CA PHE A 126 1.65 7.75 14.55
C PHE A 126 0.66 8.45 15.48
N THR A 127 -0.61 8.02 15.48
CA THR A 127 -1.69 8.68 16.24
C THR A 127 -1.46 8.68 17.76
N GLN A 128 -0.76 7.68 18.29
CA GLN A 128 -0.51 7.54 19.72
C GLN A 128 0.57 8.49 20.25
N THR A 129 1.55 8.85 19.42
CA THR A 129 2.72 9.65 19.85
C THR A 129 2.76 11.02 19.20
N GLY A 130 1.97 11.26 18.14
CA GLY A 130 2.05 12.46 17.31
C GLY A 130 3.30 12.52 16.42
N GLY A 131 4.18 11.51 16.50
CA GLY A 131 5.36 11.42 15.64
C GLY A 131 5.01 11.15 14.19
N PHE A 132 5.93 11.43 13.28
CA PHE A 132 5.76 11.13 11.86
C PHE A 132 7.05 10.66 11.18
N ILE A 133 6.90 9.98 10.05
CA ILE A 133 7.97 9.63 9.11
C ILE A 133 7.56 10.17 7.74
N ASP A 134 8.38 11.03 7.15
CA ASP A 134 8.23 11.46 5.76
C ASP A 134 9.07 10.52 4.88
N ALA A 135 8.41 9.82 3.95
CA ALA A 135 9.09 8.92 3.02
C ALA A 135 9.59 9.64 1.77
N GLY A 136 9.28 10.93 1.62
CA GLY A 136 9.70 11.73 0.48
C GLY A 136 11.12 12.30 0.64
N ASN A 137 11.73 12.62 -0.49
CA ASN A 137 13.01 13.33 -0.56
C ASN A 137 12.93 14.62 -1.39
N GLY A 138 11.73 14.98 -1.85
CA GLY A 138 11.46 16.19 -2.64
C GLY A 138 11.84 16.10 -4.12
N SER A 139 12.43 14.99 -4.59
CA SER A 139 12.82 14.86 -6.00
C SER A 139 11.64 14.44 -6.90
N GLU A 140 11.78 14.72 -8.19
CA GLU A 140 10.89 14.21 -9.24
C GLU A 140 11.70 13.40 -10.26
N GLN A 141 11.13 12.31 -10.74
CA GLN A 141 11.78 11.40 -11.69
C GLN A 141 10.74 10.74 -12.60
N THR A 142 11.12 10.52 -13.86
CA THR A 142 10.40 9.61 -14.76
C THR A 142 11.12 8.26 -14.73
N LEU A 143 10.43 7.20 -14.33
CA LEU A 143 10.97 5.85 -14.24
C LEU A 143 10.37 4.97 -15.32
N SER A 144 11.11 3.97 -15.81
CA SER A 144 10.47 2.87 -16.53
C SER A 144 9.60 2.03 -15.58
N GLY A 145 8.57 1.33 -16.11
CA GLY A 145 7.75 0.42 -15.31
C GLY A 145 8.59 -0.65 -14.59
N GLU A 146 9.60 -1.23 -15.28
CA GLU A 146 10.56 -2.16 -14.68
C GLU A 146 11.31 -1.53 -13.50
N LYS A 147 11.77 -0.27 -13.65
CA LYS A 147 12.49 0.43 -12.57
C LYS A 147 11.58 0.75 -11.39
N ALA A 148 10.32 1.11 -11.64
CA ALA A 148 9.34 1.32 -10.59
C ALA A 148 9.08 0.02 -9.79
N ILE A 149 8.97 -1.14 -10.47
CA ILE A 149 8.88 -2.46 -9.83
C ILE A 149 10.12 -2.78 -9.00
N GLU A 150 11.32 -2.50 -9.52
CA GLU A 150 12.57 -2.70 -8.78
C GLU A 150 12.57 -1.90 -7.47
N MET A 151 12.29 -0.59 -7.56
CA MET A 151 12.27 0.31 -6.41
C MET A 151 11.18 -0.10 -5.40
N MET A 152 10.01 -0.49 -5.86
CA MET A 152 8.94 -1.04 -5.03
C MET A 152 9.38 -2.29 -4.26
N CYS A 153 10.06 -3.24 -4.91
CA CYS A 153 10.57 -4.44 -4.26
C CYS A 153 11.63 -4.14 -3.19
N TYR A 154 12.46 -3.13 -3.40
CA TYR A 154 13.43 -2.65 -2.40
C TYR A 154 12.78 -1.73 -1.34
N HIS A 155 11.55 -1.28 -1.54
CA HIS A 155 10.90 -0.24 -0.73
C HIS A 155 11.77 1.04 -0.70
N ASP A 156 12.19 1.46 -1.87
CA ASP A 156 13.07 2.59 -2.10
C ASP A 156 12.27 3.71 -2.79
N LEU A 157 11.67 4.61 -2.00
CA LEU A 157 10.78 5.70 -2.40
C LEU A 157 9.46 5.27 -3.10
N VAL A 158 9.36 4.06 -3.62
CA VAL A 158 8.16 3.50 -4.25
C VAL A 158 7.53 2.44 -3.35
N ASP A 159 6.24 2.61 -3.05
CA ASP A 159 5.47 1.70 -2.19
C ASP A 159 4.52 0.82 -3.00
N THR A 160 4.11 -0.31 -2.38
CA THR A 160 3.10 -1.22 -2.94
C THR A 160 1.68 -0.70 -2.81
N CYS A 161 1.40 0.28 -1.93
CA CYS A 161 0.06 0.74 -1.60
C CYS A 161 -0.82 1.02 -2.84
N ALA A 162 -2.12 0.84 -2.72
CA ALA A 162 -3.08 1.16 -3.78
C ALA A 162 -3.25 2.68 -3.95
N TYR A 163 -3.14 3.42 -2.86
CA TYR A 163 -3.24 4.88 -2.79
C TYR A 163 -1.94 5.60 -3.19
N ALA A 164 -1.90 6.92 -3.04
CA ALA A 164 -0.79 7.80 -3.42
C ALA A 164 -0.38 7.70 -4.89
N LYS A 165 -1.32 7.34 -5.75
CA LYS A 165 -1.15 7.16 -7.19
C LYS A 165 -2.35 7.74 -7.94
N LEU A 166 -2.10 8.28 -9.12
CA LEU A 166 -3.10 8.63 -10.11
C LEU A 166 -2.83 7.84 -11.38
N ALA A 167 -3.72 6.95 -11.74
CA ALA A 167 -3.57 6.05 -12.87
C ALA A 167 -4.65 6.26 -13.93
N LYS A 168 -4.35 6.10 -15.22
CA LYS A 168 -5.40 5.98 -16.22
C LYS A 168 -6.32 4.82 -15.86
N LYS A 169 -7.63 5.03 -15.91
CA LYS A 169 -8.62 4.00 -15.59
C LYS A 169 -8.42 2.70 -16.39
N GLU A 170 -8.01 2.82 -17.65
CA GLU A 170 -7.75 1.67 -18.56
C GLU A 170 -6.75 0.64 -17.99
N LEU A 171 -5.85 1.06 -17.08
CA LEU A 171 -4.91 0.12 -16.44
C LEU A 171 -5.62 -0.91 -15.57
N TYR A 172 -6.81 -0.57 -15.08
CA TYR A 172 -7.62 -1.45 -14.24
C TYR A 172 -8.55 -2.37 -15.03
N ASP A 173 -8.64 -2.28 -16.36
CA ASP A 173 -9.44 -3.18 -17.18
C ASP A 173 -8.97 -4.63 -17.06
N LYS A 174 -7.65 -4.82 -16.93
CA LYS A 174 -7.00 -6.14 -16.79
C LYS A 174 -6.45 -6.43 -15.40
N VAL A 175 -6.52 -5.46 -14.49
CA VAL A 175 -5.98 -5.58 -13.12
C VAL A 175 -7.09 -5.31 -12.14
N ARG A 176 -7.34 -6.31 -11.28
CA ARG A 176 -8.31 -6.23 -10.19
C ARG A 176 -7.65 -6.60 -8.88
N PHE A 177 -8.17 -6.07 -7.80
CA PHE A 177 -7.74 -6.46 -6.45
C PHE A 177 -8.27 -7.87 -6.14
N PRO A 178 -7.42 -8.79 -5.62
CA PRO A 178 -7.84 -10.15 -5.29
C PRO A 178 -8.80 -10.14 -4.10
N GLU A 179 -10.03 -10.59 -4.32
CA GLU A 179 -11.06 -10.62 -3.28
C GLU A 179 -10.79 -11.69 -2.22
N GLY A 180 -11.20 -11.41 -0.98
CA GLY A 180 -10.99 -12.31 0.15
C GLY A 180 -9.53 -12.45 0.61
N LYS A 181 -8.62 -11.62 0.10
CA LYS A 181 -7.19 -11.63 0.44
C LYS A 181 -6.77 -10.36 1.17
N LEU A 182 -5.85 -10.50 2.13
CA LEU A 182 -5.11 -9.37 2.68
C LEU A 182 -3.87 -9.07 1.80
N PHE A 183 -3.36 -7.84 1.90
CA PHE A 183 -2.18 -7.37 1.14
C PHE A 183 -2.41 -7.42 -0.38
N GLU A 184 -3.61 -7.10 -0.79
CA GLU A 184 -4.11 -7.05 -2.17
C GLU A 184 -3.33 -6.07 -3.05
N ASP A 185 -2.77 -5.04 -2.44
CA ASP A 185 -1.93 -4.03 -3.07
C ASP A 185 -0.65 -4.62 -3.65
N ILE A 186 0.00 -5.55 -2.92
CA ILE A 186 1.19 -6.28 -3.39
C ILE A 186 0.89 -7.06 -4.67
N ALA A 187 -0.28 -7.68 -4.73
CA ALA A 187 -0.72 -8.47 -5.89
C ALA A 187 -1.16 -7.61 -7.09
N THR A 188 -1.34 -6.31 -6.90
CA THR A 188 -1.95 -5.41 -7.89
C THR A 188 -0.97 -4.39 -8.44
N THR A 189 -0.23 -3.68 -7.59
CA THR A 189 0.56 -2.49 -7.95
C THR A 189 1.64 -2.78 -9.00
N TYR A 190 2.35 -3.90 -8.89
CA TYR A 190 3.35 -4.26 -9.92
C TYR A 190 2.73 -4.48 -11.30
N LYS A 191 1.49 -4.98 -11.38
CA LYS A 191 0.76 -5.19 -12.64
C LYS A 191 0.39 -3.86 -13.30
N LEU A 192 0.18 -2.80 -12.50
CA LEU A 192 -0.04 -1.45 -13.03
C LEU A 192 1.26 -0.88 -13.60
N PHE A 193 2.37 -0.99 -12.87
CA PHE A 193 3.68 -0.55 -13.36
C PHE A 193 4.11 -1.30 -14.62
N ASP A 194 3.83 -2.61 -14.67
CA ASP A 194 4.14 -3.48 -15.81
C ASP A 194 3.45 -3.08 -17.12
N GLN A 195 2.31 -2.39 -17.05
CA GLN A 195 1.58 -1.85 -18.19
C GLN A 195 2.05 -0.44 -18.60
N CYS A 196 3.00 0.15 -17.84
CA CYS A 196 3.50 1.49 -18.08
C CYS A 196 4.89 1.43 -18.72
N GLU A 197 5.07 2.08 -19.86
CA GLU A 197 6.41 2.35 -20.40
C GLU A 197 7.16 3.27 -19.45
N THR A 198 6.47 4.33 -19.00
CA THR A 198 6.99 5.29 -18.02
C THR A 198 5.99 5.55 -16.90
N VAL A 199 6.52 5.87 -15.72
CA VAL A 199 5.79 6.25 -14.50
C VAL A 199 6.36 7.57 -14.00
N GLU A 200 5.51 8.56 -13.77
CA GLU A 200 5.92 9.84 -13.20
C GLU A 200 5.96 9.76 -11.69
N CYS A 201 7.10 10.04 -11.10
CA CYS A 201 7.32 9.94 -9.66
C CYS A 201 7.64 11.31 -9.08
N GLY A 202 6.81 11.77 -8.15
CA GLY A 202 7.07 12.97 -7.38
C GLY A 202 7.21 12.62 -5.91
N PHE A 203 8.43 12.57 -5.40
CA PHE A 203 8.72 12.12 -4.04
C PHE A 203 8.51 13.23 -3.00
N VAL A 204 7.34 13.90 -3.10
CA VAL A 204 6.80 14.85 -2.11
C VAL A 204 5.61 14.19 -1.42
N ALA A 205 5.56 14.26 -0.09
CA ALA A 205 4.46 13.68 0.67
C ALA A 205 3.16 14.48 0.47
N LYS A 206 2.21 13.89 -0.25
CA LYS A 206 0.86 14.44 -0.47
C LYS A 206 -0.23 13.56 0.12
N TYR A 207 0.10 12.36 0.58
CA TYR A 207 -0.77 11.40 1.24
C TYR A 207 -0.34 11.20 2.69
N PHE A 208 -1.27 11.24 3.65
CA PHE A 208 -1.01 11.14 5.08
C PHE A 208 -1.60 9.85 5.61
N TYR A 209 -0.74 8.84 5.77
CA TYR A 209 -1.07 7.52 6.25
C TYR A 209 -1.11 7.47 7.77
N MET A 210 -2.25 7.05 8.36
CA MET A 210 -2.48 7.08 9.80
C MET A 210 -2.27 5.69 10.42
N ILE A 211 -1.22 5.52 11.21
CA ILE A 211 -1.02 4.29 11.99
C ILE A 211 -1.82 4.37 13.29
N ARG A 212 -2.78 3.45 13.41
CA ARG A 212 -3.66 3.26 14.58
C ARG A 212 -3.28 2.00 15.35
N GLY A 213 -3.62 1.94 16.64
CA GLY A 213 -3.34 0.77 17.49
C GLY A 213 -4.00 -0.54 17.03
N ASN A 214 -5.13 -0.46 16.30
CA ASN A 214 -5.94 -1.61 15.89
C ASN A 214 -5.95 -1.84 14.36
N SER A 215 -4.92 -1.38 13.63
CA SER A 215 -4.83 -1.62 12.19
C SER A 215 -4.44 -3.07 11.86
N ILE A 216 -4.68 -3.50 10.61
CA ILE A 216 -4.27 -4.83 10.11
C ILE A 216 -2.77 -5.06 10.38
N VAL A 217 -1.94 -4.04 10.19
CA VAL A 217 -0.47 -4.12 10.35
C VAL A 217 -0.07 -4.29 11.82
N THR A 218 -0.77 -3.64 12.76
CA THR A 218 -0.44 -3.63 14.20
C THR A 218 -1.13 -4.73 14.99
N SER A 219 -2.21 -5.33 14.46
CA SER A 219 -2.93 -6.43 15.13
C SER A 219 -2.09 -7.70 15.24
N GLY A 220 -2.38 -8.56 16.22
CA GLY A 220 -1.73 -9.86 16.41
C GLY A 220 -1.83 -10.77 15.18
N PHE A 221 -1.09 -11.89 15.19
CA PHE A 221 -1.12 -12.87 14.11
C PHE A 221 -2.53 -13.49 13.96
N LYS A 222 -2.96 -13.59 12.71
CA LYS A 222 -4.14 -14.36 12.27
C LYS A 222 -3.74 -15.14 11.00
N PRO A 223 -4.38 -16.31 10.69
CA PRO A 223 -4.05 -17.10 9.50
C PRO A 223 -4.10 -16.31 8.18
N SER A 224 -5.04 -15.38 8.06
CA SER A 224 -5.15 -14.50 6.88
C SER A 224 -3.91 -13.64 6.64
N LYS A 225 -3.04 -13.44 7.63
CA LYS A 225 -1.77 -12.72 7.44
C LYS A 225 -0.71 -13.52 6.67
N LEU A 226 -0.91 -14.83 6.49
CA LEU A 226 -0.12 -15.64 5.57
C LEU A 226 -0.32 -15.23 4.10
N ASP A 227 -1.42 -14.54 3.78
CA ASP A 227 -1.62 -13.97 2.45
C ASP A 227 -0.47 -13.05 2.02
N LEU A 228 0.22 -12.39 2.97
CA LEU A 228 1.43 -11.61 2.67
C LEU A 228 2.49 -12.44 1.92
N LEU A 229 2.67 -13.70 2.32
CA LEU A 229 3.61 -14.61 1.67
C LEU A 229 3.12 -14.99 0.27
N ALA A 230 1.86 -15.40 0.16
CA ALA A 230 1.27 -15.82 -1.10
C ALA A 230 1.28 -14.69 -2.15
N MET A 231 0.81 -13.49 -1.78
CA MET A 231 0.79 -12.33 -2.68
C MET A 231 2.20 -11.89 -3.10
N THR A 232 3.17 -11.95 -2.17
CA THR A 232 4.57 -11.60 -2.48
C THR A 232 5.23 -12.66 -3.38
N ASP A 233 4.91 -13.93 -3.20
CA ASP A 233 5.47 -15.01 -4.03
C ASP A 233 4.86 -15.01 -5.43
N GLU A 234 3.56 -14.72 -5.57
CA GLU A 234 2.90 -14.51 -6.87
C GLU A 234 3.57 -13.37 -7.63
N MET A 235 3.73 -12.21 -6.98
CA MET A 235 4.44 -11.06 -7.55
C MET A 235 5.86 -11.45 -7.99
N ALA A 236 6.62 -12.12 -7.11
CA ALA A 236 8.01 -12.50 -7.41
C ALA A 236 8.09 -13.48 -8.59
N SER A 237 7.17 -14.43 -8.69
CA SER A 237 7.09 -15.39 -9.80
C SER A 237 6.85 -14.68 -11.11
N TYR A 238 5.83 -13.81 -11.17
CA TYR A 238 5.50 -13.03 -12.36
C TYR A 238 6.66 -12.13 -12.80
N VAL A 239 7.18 -11.33 -11.86
CA VAL A 239 8.25 -10.36 -12.13
C VAL A 239 9.54 -11.07 -12.59
N ASN A 240 9.90 -12.18 -11.97
CA ASN A 240 11.11 -12.94 -12.34
C ASN A 240 11.00 -13.60 -13.71
N GLN A 241 9.81 -13.99 -14.13
CA GLN A 241 9.57 -14.53 -15.46
C GLN A 241 9.73 -13.44 -16.54
N LYS A 242 9.16 -12.25 -16.29
CA LYS A 242 9.17 -11.15 -17.26
C LYS A 242 10.48 -10.33 -17.22
N TYR A 243 11.02 -10.12 -16.02
CA TYR A 243 12.20 -9.30 -15.75
C TYR A 243 13.25 -10.09 -14.93
N PRO A 244 14.01 -11.01 -15.56
CA PRO A 244 15.01 -11.83 -14.85
C PRO A 244 16.07 -11.02 -14.12
N SER A 245 16.35 -9.78 -14.55
CA SER A 245 17.23 -8.79 -13.92
C SER A 245 16.80 -8.42 -12.49
N LEU A 246 15.49 -8.54 -12.18
CA LEU A 246 14.91 -8.13 -10.89
C LEU A 246 14.88 -9.23 -9.83
N LYS A 247 15.46 -10.43 -10.08
CA LYS A 247 15.49 -11.54 -9.12
C LYS A 247 16.03 -11.16 -7.74
N ALA A 248 17.03 -10.30 -7.69
CA ALA A 248 17.60 -9.85 -6.41
C ALA A 248 16.62 -8.93 -5.64
N ALA A 249 15.87 -8.11 -6.35
CA ALA A 249 14.87 -7.20 -5.77
C ALA A 249 13.65 -7.96 -5.25
N THR A 250 13.09 -8.88 -6.06
CA THR A 250 11.96 -9.72 -5.66
C THR A 250 12.31 -10.63 -4.50
N LEU A 251 13.52 -11.23 -4.50
CA LEU A 251 14.00 -12.02 -3.37
C LEU A 251 14.08 -11.19 -2.08
N ARG A 252 14.55 -9.96 -2.16
CA ARG A 252 14.57 -9.04 -1.00
C ARG A 252 13.14 -8.81 -0.48
N ARG A 253 12.16 -8.61 -1.36
CA ARG A 253 10.75 -8.42 -0.95
C ARG A 253 10.17 -9.69 -0.31
N GLN A 254 10.45 -10.86 -0.87
CA GLN A 254 10.08 -12.15 -0.30
C GLN A 254 10.67 -12.37 1.10
N VAL A 255 11.93 -11.98 1.31
CA VAL A 255 12.58 -12.06 2.63
C VAL A 255 11.95 -11.07 3.62
N TYR A 256 11.63 -9.86 3.18
CA TYR A 256 10.88 -8.90 4.01
C TYR A 256 9.54 -9.48 4.48
N ALA A 257 8.75 -10.05 3.56
CA ALA A 257 7.48 -10.67 3.88
C ALA A 257 7.64 -11.78 4.94
N ARG A 258 8.64 -12.63 4.78
CA ARG A 258 8.93 -13.73 5.71
C ARG A 258 9.35 -13.26 7.09
N PHE A 259 10.23 -12.27 7.19
CA PHE A 259 10.58 -11.67 8.48
C PHE A 259 9.39 -10.96 9.12
N SER A 260 8.57 -10.26 8.33
CA SER A 260 7.36 -9.58 8.82
C SER A 260 6.38 -10.59 9.42
N THR A 261 6.09 -11.68 8.71
CA THR A 261 5.20 -12.75 9.19
C THR A 261 5.81 -13.47 10.39
N LEU A 262 7.10 -13.84 10.34
CA LEU A 262 7.80 -14.49 11.45
C LEU A 262 7.73 -13.67 12.74
N ASN A 263 7.88 -12.34 12.64
CA ASN A 263 7.80 -11.44 13.78
C ASN A 263 6.40 -11.42 14.43
N GLN A 264 5.34 -11.55 13.63
CA GLN A 264 3.98 -11.65 14.16
C GLN A 264 3.73 -13.03 14.82
N MET A 265 4.43 -14.07 14.37
CA MET A 265 4.31 -15.44 14.89
C MET A 265 5.18 -15.70 16.14
N LEU A 266 5.93 -14.73 16.68
CA LEU A 266 6.85 -14.94 17.81
C LEU A 266 6.14 -15.42 19.09
N THR A 267 4.89 -15.02 19.30
CA THR A 267 4.09 -15.41 20.48
C THR A 267 3.10 -16.54 20.22
N VAL A 268 3.03 -17.02 18.98
CA VAL A 268 2.09 -18.07 18.57
C VAL A 268 2.78 -19.42 18.64
N THR A 269 2.15 -20.39 19.30
CA THR A 269 2.66 -21.78 19.42
C THR A 269 2.21 -22.66 18.27
N ASP A 270 1.00 -22.43 17.77
CA ASP A 270 0.45 -23.09 16.61
C ASP A 270 1.17 -22.67 15.31
N TYR A 271 0.77 -23.24 14.19
CA TYR A 271 1.36 -22.95 12.87
C TYR A 271 2.86 -23.24 12.79
N LYS A 272 3.28 -24.39 13.37
CA LYS A 272 4.69 -24.80 13.37
C LYS A 272 5.17 -25.10 11.95
N ALA A 273 4.33 -25.73 11.11
CA ALA A 273 4.68 -26.07 9.74
C ALA A 273 4.98 -24.81 8.91
N GLU A 274 4.11 -23.82 8.97
CA GLU A 274 4.26 -22.54 8.25
C GLU A 274 5.50 -21.79 8.73
N ARG A 275 5.76 -21.79 10.04
CA ARG A 275 6.96 -21.17 10.62
C ARG A 275 8.23 -21.88 10.14
N ASP A 276 8.23 -23.21 10.10
CA ASP A 276 9.38 -24.00 9.65
C ASP A 276 9.63 -23.77 8.14
N GLU A 277 8.59 -23.62 7.33
CA GLU A 277 8.69 -23.24 5.93
C GLU A 277 9.33 -21.86 5.75
N ILE A 278 8.87 -20.85 6.51
CA ILE A 278 9.47 -19.51 6.54
C ILE A 278 10.96 -19.60 6.88
N LEU A 279 11.30 -20.31 7.96
CA LEU A 279 12.70 -20.44 8.41
C LEU A 279 13.57 -21.15 7.36
N ASN A 280 13.04 -22.19 6.70
CA ASN A 280 13.74 -22.90 5.62
C ASN A 280 13.97 -22.03 4.40
N PHE A 281 12.99 -21.19 4.02
CA PHE A 281 13.17 -20.21 2.95
C PHE A 281 14.26 -19.19 3.30
N LEU A 282 14.23 -18.64 4.50
CA LEU A 282 15.24 -17.69 4.96
C LEU A 282 16.63 -18.29 4.95
N ARG A 283 16.81 -19.52 5.49
CA ARG A 283 18.11 -20.22 5.52
C ARG A 283 18.67 -20.43 4.10
N ARG A 284 17.86 -20.93 3.17
CA ARG A 284 18.29 -21.20 1.78
C ARG A 284 18.76 -19.93 1.06
N ASN A 285 18.14 -18.80 1.33
CA ASN A 285 18.42 -17.54 0.63
C ASN A 285 19.41 -16.61 1.37
N ARG A 286 19.96 -17.06 2.52
CA ARG A 286 20.83 -16.23 3.36
C ARG A 286 22.01 -15.63 2.60
N LYS A 287 22.75 -16.45 1.84
CA LYS A 287 23.96 -16.00 1.12
C LYS A 287 23.63 -14.87 0.14
N ALA A 288 22.61 -15.05 -0.68
CA ALA A 288 22.19 -14.06 -1.67
C ALA A 288 21.77 -12.73 -1.05
N ILE A 289 21.04 -12.78 0.07
CA ILE A 289 20.60 -11.57 0.77
C ILE A 289 21.74 -10.87 1.51
N MET A 290 22.61 -11.61 2.16
CA MET A 290 23.73 -11.02 2.91
C MET A 290 24.75 -10.35 1.99
N SER A 291 24.95 -10.86 0.78
CA SER A 291 25.86 -10.28 -0.24
C SER A 291 25.23 -9.10 -1.00
N ASN A 292 23.89 -8.93 -0.96
CA ASN A 292 23.23 -7.83 -1.65
C ASN A 292 23.44 -6.51 -0.89
N PRO A 293 24.12 -5.50 -1.47
CA PRO A 293 24.38 -4.23 -0.79
C PRO A 293 23.10 -3.43 -0.49
N ARG A 294 22.04 -3.62 -1.28
CA ARG A 294 20.74 -2.95 -1.10
C ARG A 294 19.85 -3.61 -0.01
N THR A 295 20.30 -4.70 0.60
CA THR A 295 19.57 -5.31 1.72
C THR A 295 19.64 -4.41 2.97
N PRO A 296 18.50 -4.03 3.56
CA PRO A 296 18.48 -3.21 4.76
C PRO A 296 19.24 -3.84 5.93
N LYS A 297 19.90 -3.00 6.75
CA LYS A 297 20.63 -3.45 7.95
C LYS A 297 19.77 -4.27 8.90
N ARG A 298 18.47 -3.91 9.01
CA ARG A 298 17.49 -4.65 9.82
C ARG A 298 17.36 -6.11 9.38
N ASP A 299 17.27 -6.37 8.08
CA ASP A 299 17.09 -7.72 7.55
C ASP A 299 18.40 -8.52 7.73
N LYS A 300 19.55 -7.89 7.53
CA LYS A 300 20.87 -8.50 7.85
C LYS A 300 21.01 -8.85 9.33
N LEU A 301 20.55 -7.97 10.22
CA LEU A 301 20.52 -8.24 11.66
C LEU A 301 19.60 -9.41 12.01
N GLY A 302 18.41 -9.49 11.38
CA GLY A 302 17.52 -10.64 11.52
C GLY A 302 18.20 -11.97 11.16
N TYR A 303 18.94 -12.00 10.05
CA TYR A 303 19.73 -13.17 9.66
C TYR A 303 20.84 -13.51 10.66
N LEU A 304 21.52 -12.50 11.22
CA LEU A 304 22.52 -12.72 12.24
C LEU A 304 21.91 -13.38 13.48
N MET A 305 20.77 -12.86 13.96
CA MET A 305 20.06 -13.45 15.10
C MET A 305 19.61 -14.89 14.83
N LEU A 306 19.08 -15.18 13.62
CA LEU A 306 18.66 -16.52 13.24
C LEU A 306 19.82 -17.53 13.16
N THR A 307 21.07 -17.08 13.07
CA THR A 307 22.24 -17.97 13.09
C THR A 307 22.32 -18.77 14.41
N PHE A 308 21.86 -18.18 15.50
CA PHE A 308 21.84 -18.79 16.84
C PHE A 308 20.53 -19.56 17.13
N GLY A 309 19.67 -19.72 16.11
CA GLY A 309 18.39 -20.42 16.20
C GLY A 309 17.19 -19.53 16.47
N PHE A 310 16.00 -20.11 16.28
CA PHE A 310 14.74 -19.37 16.38
C PHE A 310 14.46 -18.83 17.80
N ASN A 311 14.79 -19.58 18.84
CA ASN A 311 14.57 -19.13 20.22
C ASN A 311 15.43 -17.89 20.57
N PHE A 312 16.67 -17.87 20.09
CA PHE A 312 17.53 -16.68 20.24
C PHE A 312 16.96 -15.50 19.45
N TYR A 313 16.54 -15.73 18.20
CA TYR A 313 15.89 -14.71 17.38
C TYR A 313 14.67 -14.11 18.10
N LYS A 314 13.79 -14.95 18.66
CA LYS A 314 12.60 -14.52 19.39
C LYS A 314 12.96 -13.61 20.56
N LEU A 315 13.96 -14.00 21.38
CA LEU A 315 14.39 -13.23 22.55
C LEU A 315 14.99 -11.87 22.12
N ALA A 316 15.94 -11.91 21.19
CA ALA A 316 16.65 -10.71 20.73
C ALA A 316 15.73 -9.72 20.02
N TRP A 317 14.80 -10.20 19.17
CA TRP A 317 13.84 -9.36 18.48
C TRP A 317 12.83 -8.72 19.43
N SER A 318 12.34 -9.47 20.42
CA SER A 318 11.46 -8.93 21.47
C SER A 318 12.15 -7.82 22.27
N GLY A 319 13.44 -7.98 22.57
CA GLY A 319 14.26 -6.94 23.20
C GLY A 319 14.43 -5.70 22.31
N TYR A 320 14.73 -5.89 21.03
CA TYR A 320 14.84 -4.81 20.05
C TYR A 320 13.54 -3.98 19.95
N LEU A 321 12.38 -4.64 19.89
CA LEU A 321 11.08 -3.95 19.83
C LEU A 321 10.83 -3.10 21.09
N LYS A 322 11.13 -3.62 22.30
CA LYS A 322 10.98 -2.88 23.56
C LYS A 322 11.85 -1.60 23.59
N VAL A 323 13.05 -1.66 23.02
CA VAL A 323 13.93 -0.47 22.95
C VAL A 323 13.41 0.54 21.91
N LYS A 324 12.90 0.05 20.78
CA LYS A 324 12.35 0.92 19.71
C LYS A 324 11.09 1.66 20.18
N THR A 325 10.18 0.98 20.88
CA THR A 325 8.94 1.60 21.41
C THR A 325 9.20 2.62 22.53
N ARG A 326 10.37 2.61 23.17
CA ARG A 326 10.76 3.62 24.18
C ARG A 326 11.37 4.89 23.57
N LYS A 327 11.74 4.86 22.27
CA LYS A 327 12.37 6.00 21.58
C LYS A 327 11.40 6.81 20.71
N HIS A 328 10.18 6.36 20.62
CA HIS A 328 9.05 7.03 19.94
C HIS A 328 7.87 7.17 20.90
#